data_8736a1b7bb6d0861bcdd057ca66d6cb1
#
_entry.id   8736a1b7bb6d0861bcdd057ca66d6cb1
#
_cell.length_a   1.000
_cell.length_b   1.000
_cell.length_c   1.000
_cell.angle_alpha   90.00
_cell.angle_beta   90.00
_cell.angle_gamma   90.00
#
_symmetry.space_group_name_H-M   'P 1'
#
loop_
_entity.id
_entity.type
_entity.pdbx_description
1 polymer ?
#
loop_
_entity_poly.entity_id
_entity_poly.type
_entity_poly.pdbx_seq_one_letter_code
_entity_poly.pdbx_strand_id
1 'polypeptide(L)'
;ISIEKTTGEVFIATENGLVSFISGGTSTQGDLSKVYAYPNPVRPEYDVLGYSNLNNINKGVKLKGLTDNVNIKITDVVGNLVGEAQSNVNYRSSSKNFAIDGGTAIWNGKNLSNNIVATGVYLFLISDLSTFETKTIKVLIVR
;
A
#
# COMPACT_ATOMS: atom_id res chain seq x y z
N ILE A 1 -18.90 10.43 15.34
CA ILE A 1 -18.00 9.85 14.32
C ILE A 1 -18.84 9.22 13.22
N SER A 2 -18.54 9.57 12.01
CA SER A 2 -19.12 8.89 10.85
C SER A 2 -18.00 8.50 9.87
N ILE A 3 -18.24 7.44 9.12
CA ILE A 3 -17.28 6.92 8.15
C ILE A 3 -17.94 6.94 6.78
N GLU A 4 -17.28 7.60 5.82
CA GLU A 4 -17.70 7.56 4.43
C GLU A 4 -17.30 6.21 3.82
N LYS A 5 -18.29 5.39 3.48
CA LYS A 5 -18.07 4.02 3.03
C LYS A 5 -17.36 3.93 1.67
N THR A 6 -17.51 4.95 0.84
CA THR A 6 -16.94 4.96 -0.51
C THR A 6 -15.45 5.28 -0.50
N THR A 7 -15.02 6.20 0.37
CA THR A 7 -13.64 6.68 0.43
C THR A 7 -12.87 6.16 1.64
N GLY A 8 -13.56 5.61 2.63
CA GLY A 8 -12.96 5.22 3.90
C GLY A 8 -12.54 6.40 4.76
N GLU A 9 -13.03 7.58 4.45
CA GLU A 9 -12.73 8.80 5.19
C GLU A 9 -13.44 8.79 6.54
N VAL A 10 -12.72 9.11 7.60
CA VAL A 10 -13.28 9.19 8.94
C VAL A 10 -13.49 10.65 9.30
N PHE A 11 -14.74 11.01 9.66
CA PHE A 11 -15.10 12.35 10.07
C PHE A 11 -15.32 12.38 11.56
N ILE A 12 -14.63 13.28 12.25
CA ILE A 12 -14.73 13.45 13.69
C ILE A 12 -15.22 14.87 13.98
N ALA A 13 -16.39 14.97 14.61
CA ALA A 13 -16.91 16.25 15.06
C ALA A 13 -16.16 16.69 16.32
N THR A 14 -15.61 17.91 16.29
CA THR A 14 -14.88 18.52 17.41
C THR A 14 -15.46 19.89 17.72
N GLU A 15 -15.03 20.50 18.82
CA GLU A 15 -15.41 21.87 19.17
C GLU A 15 -15.02 22.90 18.09
N ASN A 16 -13.98 22.60 17.33
CA ASN A 16 -13.47 23.45 16.26
C ASN A 16 -14.06 23.13 14.90
N GLY A 17 -15.03 22.20 14.83
CA GLY A 17 -15.68 21.79 13.60
C GLY A 17 -15.44 20.34 13.25
N LEU A 18 -15.66 20.00 11.99
CA LEU A 18 -15.50 18.65 11.47
C LEU A 18 -14.08 18.46 10.98
N VAL A 19 -13.40 17.45 11.50
CA VAL A 19 -12.07 17.05 11.04
C VAL A 19 -12.18 15.73 10.29
N SER A 20 -11.52 15.64 9.13
CA SER A 20 -11.50 14.46 8.29
C SER A 20 -10.07 13.94 8.15
N PHE A 21 -9.90 12.61 8.20
CA PHE A 21 -8.63 11.97 7.86
C PHE A 21 -8.88 10.60 7.22
N ILE A 22 -7.96 10.18 6.35
CA ILE A 22 -8.13 8.99 5.50
C ILE A 22 -7.23 7.84 5.95
N SER A 23 -6.38 8.05 6.90
CA SER A 23 -5.44 7.04 7.36
C SER A 23 -6.09 6.00 8.25
N GLY A 24 -5.82 4.73 8.01
CA GLY A 24 -6.27 3.63 8.85
C GLY A 24 -7.74 3.31 8.75
N GLY A 25 -8.48 4.04 7.93
CA GLY A 25 -9.91 3.83 7.75
C GLY A 25 -10.33 3.64 6.31
N THR A 26 -9.40 3.31 5.40
CA THR A 26 -9.74 3.13 3.99
C THR A 26 -10.59 1.90 3.78
N SER A 27 -11.63 2.05 2.96
CA SER A 27 -12.50 0.95 2.58
C SER A 27 -11.83 0.07 1.54
N THR A 28 -12.06 -1.24 1.63
CA THR A 28 -11.69 -2.16 0.56
C THR A 28 -12.62 -1.99 -0.63
N GLN A 29 -12.11 -2.27 -1.82
CA GLN A 29 -12.90 -2.24 -3.06
C GLN A 29 -13.50 -3.60 -3.36
N GLY A 30 -14.49 -3.62 -4.28
CA GLY A 30 -15.10 -4.86 -4.72
C GLY A 30 -14.24 -5.65 -5.70
N ASP A 31 -13.37 -4.97 -6.42
CA ASP A 31 -12.43 -5.58 -7.38
C ASP A 31 -11.12 -4.80 -7.43
N LEU A 32 -10.17 -5.27 -8.24
CA LEU A 32 -8.84 -4.66 -8.37
C LEU A 32 -8.76 -3.63 -9.50
N SER A 33 -9.88 -3.24 -10.12
CA SER A 33 -9.86 -2.35 -11.30
C SER A 33 -9.33 -0.96 -11.00
N LYS A 34 -9.43 -0.50 -9.76
CA LYS A 34 -9.03 0.85 -9.34
C LYS A 34 -7.71 0.91 -8.61
N VAL A 35 -6.96 -0.20 -8.57
CA VAL A 35 -5.68 -0.23 -7.88
C VAL A 35 -4.67 0.69 -8.56
N TYR A 36 -3.99 1.49 -7.76
CA TYR A 36 -2.91 2.36 -8.23
C TYR A 36 -1.85 2.54 -7.13
N ALA A 37 -0.64 2.90 -7.55
CA ALA A 37 0.45 3.19 -6.63
C ALA A 37 0.84 4.66 -6.68
N TYR A 38 1.23 5.22 -5.53
CA TYR A 38 1.81 6.56 -5.51
C TYR A 38 2.78 6.72 -4.31
N PRO A 39 3.77 7.62 -4.40
CA PRO A 39 4.13 8.36 -5.61
C PRO A 39 4.63 7.40 -6.69
N ASN A 40 4.42 7.77 -7.94
CA ASN A 40 4.91 6.99 -9.07
C ASN A 40 5.17 7.95 -10.25
N PRO A 41 6.43 8.27 -10.60
CA PRO A 41 7.65 7.69 -10.04
C PRO A 41 7.92 8.13 -8.59
N VAL A 42 8.66 7.30 -7.87
CA VAL A 42 9.22 7.67 -6.56
C VAL A 42 10.49 8.45 -6.82
N ARG A 43 10.60 9.64 -6.27
CA ARG A 43 11.76 10.52 -6.44
C ARG A 43 12.47 10.75 -5.11
N PRO A 44 13.80 10.98 -5.12
CA PRO A 44 14.56 11.15 -3.88
C PRO A 44 14.10 12.34 -3.04
N GLU A 45 13.64 13.42 -3.66
CA GLU A 45 13.13 14.59 -2.94
C GLU A 45 11.85 14.34 -2.15
N TYR A 46 11.14 13.24 -2.42
CA TYR A 46 9.94 12.87 -1.65
C TYR A 46 10.27 12.26 -0.29
N ASP A 47 11.48 11.74 -0.14
CA ASP A 47 11.97 11.15 1.11
C ASP A 47 10.99 10.12 1.71
N VAL A 48 10.50 9.20 0.87
CA VAL A 48 9.48 8.23 1.29
C VAL A 48 10.03 6.83 1.53
N LEU A 49 11.32 6.58 1.23
CA LEU A 49 11.91 5.25 1.33
C LEU A 49 12.75 5.07 2.60
N GLY A 50 12.88 3.85 3.04
CA GLY A 50 13.86 3.45 4.03
C GLY A 50 13.50 3.68 5.49
N TYR A 51 12.35 4.21 5.80
CA TYR A 51 11.93 4.44 7.18
C TYR A 51 11.54 3.12 7.87
N SER A 52 11.58 3.12 9.21
CA SER A 52 11.31 1.92 10.00
C SER A 52 9.91 1.91 10.62
N ASN A 53 9.33 3.08 10.87
CA ASN A 53 7.99 3.16 11.46
C ASN A 53 6.92 3.04 10.38
N LEU A 54 6.41 1.84 10.18
CA LEU A 54 5.39 1.54 9.17
C LEU A 54 4.03 2.19 9.45
N ASN A 55 3.83 2.75 10.62
CA ASN A 55 2.62 3.52 10.93
C ASN A 55 2.70 4.98 10.45
N ASN A 56 3.83 5.40 9.91
CA ASN A 56 3.97 6.74 9.36
C ASN A 56 3.35 6.81 7.98
N ILE A 57 2.12 7.29 7.94
CA ILE A 57 1.30 7.37 6.73
C ILE A 57 1.80 8.39 5.70
N ASN A 58 2.70 9.27 6.10
CA ASN A 58 3.27 10.28 5.19
C ASN A 58 4.45 9.74 4.39
N LYS A 59 4.91 8.55 4.72
CA LYS A 59 6.05 7.89 4.07
C LYS A 59 5.60 6.65 3.32
N GLY A 60 6.46 6.14 2.48
CA GLY A 60 6.25 4.88 1.78
C GLY A 60 5.63 5.01 0.40
N VAL A 61 5.74 3.93 -0.33
CA VAL A 61 5.02 3.73 -1.59
C VAL A 61 3.67 3.12 -1.24
N LYS A 62 2.60 3.83 -1.56
CA LYS A 62 1.25 3.41 -1.23
C LYS A 62 0.61 2.71 -2.41
N LEU A 63 -0.05 1.62 -2.12
CA LEU A 63 -0.87 0.88 -3.07
C LEU A 63 -2.30 0.99 -2.59
N LYS A 64 -3.15 1.65 -3.35
CA LYS A 64 -4.54 1.93 -2.97
C LYS A 64 -5.53 1.23 -3.90
N GLY A 65 -6.75 1.08 -3.43
CA GLY A 65 -7.82 0.45 -4.19
C GLY A 65 -7.85 -1.06 -4.07
N LEU A 66 -7.27 -1.61 -3.01
CA LEU A 66 -7.20 -3.06 -2.78
C LEU A 66 -8.56 -3.63 -2.33
N THR A 67 -8.77 -4.90 -2.63
CA THR A 67 -9.84 -5.71 -2.05
C THR A 67 -9.45 -6.21 -0.66
N ASP A 68 -10.33 -6.91 0.02
CA ASP A 68 -10.12 -7.30 1.42
C ASP A 68 -9.31 -8.59 1.61
N ASN A 69 -9.05 -9.33 0.53
CA ASN A 69 -8.31 -10.59 0.59
C ASN A 69 -7.26 -10.66 -0.51
N VAL A 70 -6.15 -9.95 -0.31
CA VAL A 70 -5.12 -9.79 -1.35
C VAL A 70 -3.79 -10.37 -0.93
N ASN A 71 -3.04 -10.87 -1.91
CA ASN A 71 -1.62 -11.13 -1.82
C ASN A 71 -0.88 -10.15 -2.73
N ILE A 72 0.16 -9.53 -2.22
CA ILE A 72 0.98 -8.57 -2.94
C ILE A 72 2.41 -9.10 -2.98
N LYS A 73 2.97 -9.22 -4.18
CA LYS A 73 4.39 -9.53 -4.38
C LYS A 73 5.02 -8.39 -5.14
N ILE A 74 6.20 -7.99 -4.72
CA ILE A 74 7.02 -7.02 -5.44
C ILE A 74 8.20 -7.76 -6.03
N THR A 75 8.40 -7.61 -7.32
CA THR A 75 9.56 -8.18 -8.02
C THR A 75 10.31 -7.06 -8.74
N ASP A 76 11.59 -7.31 -9.02
CA ASP A 76 12.33 -6.51 -9.99
C ASP A 76 11.99 -6.98 -11.42
N VAL A 77 12.59 -6.35 -12.43
CA VAL A 77 12.30 -6.67 -13.84
C VAL A 77 12.81 -8.04 -14.26
N VAL A 78 13.71 -8.63 -13.49
CA VAL A 78 14.26 -9.97 -13.76
C VAL A 78 13.39 -11.05 -13.10
N GLY A 79 12.49 -10.66 -12.21
CA GLY A 79 11.59 -11.58 -11.52
C GLY A 79 12.04 -11.96 -10.12
N ASN A 80 13.08 -11.34 -9.58
CA ASN A 80 13.52 -11.59 -8.20
C ASN A 80 12.52 -11.00 -7.21
N LEU A 81 12.13 -11.78 -6.21
CA LEU A 81 11.23 -11.33 -5.16
C LEU A 81 11.89 -10.28 -4.28
N VAL A 82 11.27 -9.13 -4.17
CA VAL A 82 11.73 -7.99 -3.37
C VAL A 82 10.94 -7.87 -2.08
N GLY A 83 9.64 -8.13 -2.13
CA GLY A 83 8.78 -8.06 -0.96
C GLY A 83 7.49 -8.82 -1.18
N GLU A 84 6.82 -9.14 -0.07
CA GLU A 84 5.53 -9.83 -0.10
C GLU A 84 4.71 -9.44 1.11
N ALA A 85 3.41 -9.28 0.90
CA ALA A 85 2.44 -9.03 1.96
C ALA A 85 1.11 -9.68 1.60
N GLN A 86 0.33 -10.01 2.62
CA GLN A 86 -0.98 -10.62 2.46
C GLN A 86 -1.95 -10.05 3.48
N SER A 87 -3.19 -9.84 3.07
CA SER A 87 -4.27 -9.46 3.97
C SER A 87 -5.55 -10.20 3.59
N ASN A 88 -6.42 -10.40 4.57
CA ASN A 88 -7.77 -10.90 4.37
C ASN A 88 -8.70 -10.37 5.46
N VAL A 89 -10.01 -10.67 5.33
CA VAL A 89 -11.04 -10.20 6.28
C VAL A 89 -10.78 -10.61 7.73
N ASN A 90 -10.22 -11.79 7.92
CA ASN A 90 -10.05 -12.39 9.25
C ASN A 90 -8.61 -12.25 9.77
N TYR A 91 -7.69 -11.94 8.92
CA TYR A 91 -6.28 -11.95 9.25
C TYR A 91 -5.54 -10.91 8.43
N ARG A 92 -4.90 -9.99 9.11
CA ARG A 92 -4.00 -9.03 8.50
C ARG A 92 -2.58 -9.41 8.84
N SER A 93 -1.83 -9.77 7.83
CA SER A 93 -0.41 -9.93 7.98
C SER A 93 0.30 -8.97 7.05
N SER A 94 1.40 -8.48 7.50
CA SER A 94 2.32 -7.72 6.67
C SER A 94 3.67 -8.38 6.74
N SER A 95 4.41 -8.30 5.67
CA SER A 95 5.82 -8.59 5.77
C SER A 95 6.50 -7.50 6.60
N LYS A 96 7.75 -7.73 6.95
CA LYS A 96 8.56 -6.80 7.74
C LYS A 96 8.54 -5.35 7.22
N ASN A 97 8.35 -5.17 5.91
CA ASN A 97 8.48 -3.89 5.22
C ASN A 97 7.16 -3.34 4.69
N PHE A 98 6.04 -3.93 5.10
CA PHE A 98 4.70 -3.51 4.70
C PHE A 98 3.82 -3.23 5.90
N ALA A 99 2.89 -2.31 5.70
CA ALA A 99 1.72 -2.16 6.57
C ALA A 99 0.49 -2.18 5.68
N ILE A 100 -0.53 -2.95 6.07
CA ILE A 100 -1.79 -3.03 5.33
C ILE A 100 -2.92 -2.64 6.26
N ASP A 101 -3.76 -1.73 5.79
CA ASP A 101 -4.94 -1.29 6.51
C ASP A 101 -6.09 -1.00 5.54
N GLY A 102 -7.12 -1.83 5.62
CA GLY A 102 -8.24 -1.72 4.68
C GLY A 102 -7.79 -1.92 3.25
N GLY A 103 -8.12 -0.97 2.39
CA GLY A 103 -7.77 -0.99 0.98
C GLY A 103 -6.42 -0.38 0.63
N THR A 104 -5.56 -0.15 1.62
CA THR A 104 -4.26 0.49 1.41
C THR A 104 -3.13 -0.36 1.95
N ALA A 105 -2.09 -0.58 1.15
CA ALA A 105 -0.82 -1.14 1.59
C ALA A 105 0.27 -0.09 1.45
N ILE A 106 1.20 -0.05 2.41
CA ILE A 106 2.32 0.88 2.42
C ILE A 106 3.61 0.08 2.50
N TRP A 107 4.50 0.31 1.54
CA TRP A 107 5.82 -0.33 1.47
C TRP A 107 6.91 0.70 1.71
N ASN A 108 7.88 0.36 2.58
CA ASN A 108 8.95 1.29 2.94
C ASN A 108 10.12 1.30 1.95
N GLY A 109 10.04 0.58 0.84
CA GLY A 109 11.09 0.55 -0.17
C GLY A 109 12.27 -0.34 0.16
N LYS A 110 12.16 -1.20 1.17
CA LYS A 110 13.23 -2.14 1.53
C LYS A 110 12.95 -3.52 0.95
N ASN A 111 14.01 -4.22 0.56
CA ASN A 111 13.94 -5.60 0.09
C ASN A 111 13.90 -6.60 1.26
N LEU A 112 13.89 -7.89 0.95
CA LEU A 112 13.84 -8.96 1.95
C LEU A 112 15.09 -9.00 2.85
N SER A 113 16.20 -8.44 2.39
CA SER A 113 17.43 -8.27 3.18
C SER A 113 17.43 -6.97 3.99
N ASN A 114 16.33 -6.24 4.01
CA ASN A 114 16.14 -4.99 4.74
C ASN A 114 17.01 -3.82 4.24
N ASN A 115 17.38 -3.85 2.98
CA ASN A 115 18.10 -2.77 2.31
C ASN A 115 17.17 -1.99 1.40
N ILE A 116 17.36 -0.68 1.30
CA ILE A 116 16.61 0.15 0.35
C ILE A 116 16.92 -0.35 -1.06
N VAL A 117 15.88 -0.53 -1.86
CA VAL A 117 16.02 -1.01 -3.24
C VAL A 117 16.76 0.01 -4.12
N ALA A 118 17.45 -0.49 -5.13
CA ALA A 118 18.14 0.34 -6.11
C ALA A 118 17.14 1.07 -7.02
N THR A 119 17.60 2.13 -7.67
CA THR A 119 16.86 2.77 -8.76
C THR A 119 16.49 1.74 -9.82
N GLY A 120 15.24 1.72 -10.22
CA GLY A 120 14.75 0.80 -11.24
C GLY A 120 13.24 0.70 -11.26
N VAL A 121 12.75 -0.18 -12.12
CA VAL A 121 11.32 -0.50 -12.23
C VAL A 121 11.02 -1.71 -11.36
N TYR A 122 9.96 -1.61 -10.58
CA TYR A 122 9.47 -2.70 -9.72
C TYR A 122 8.04 -3.03 -10.10
N LEU A 123 7.72 -4.32 -10.10
CA LEU A 123 6.40 -4.81 -10.45
C LEU A 123 5.67 -5.22 -9.19
N PHE A 124 4.53 -4.63 -8.95
CA PHE A 124 3.62 -5.00 -7.86
C PHE A 124 2.59 -5.93 -8.45
N LEU A 125 2.69 -7.21 -8.09
CA LEU A 125 1.81 -8.28 -8.53
C LEU A 125 0.76 -8.49 -7.46
N ILE A 126 -0.47 -8.11 -7.75
CA ILE A 126 -1.57 -8.14 -6.78
C ILE A 126 -2.53 -9.23 -7.21
N SER A 127 -2.89 -10.10 -6.29
CA SER A 127 -3.86 -11.17 -6.51
C SER A 127 -4.95 -11.10 -5.47
N ASP A 128 -6.22 -11.14 -5.90
CA ASP A 128 -7.33 -11.36 -4.99
C ASP A 128 -7.47 -12.87 -4.76
N LEU A 129 -7.34 -13.29 -3.52
CA LEU A 129 -7.34 -14.71 -3.16
C LEU A 129 -8.73 -15.33 -3.16
N SER A 130 -9.78 -14.51 -3.20
CA SER A 130 -11.17 -14.98 -3.25
C SER A 130 -11.68 -15.15 -4.67
N THR A 131 -11.35 -14.20 -5.55
CA THR A 131 -11.86 -14.15 -6.93
C THR A 131 -10.83 -14.60 -7.96
N PHE A 132 -9.55 -14.72 -7.55
CA PHE A 132 -8.41 -15.02 -8.42
C PHE A 132 -8.12 -13.93 -9.47
N GLU A 133 -8.69 -12.75 -9.29
CA GLU A 133 -8.35 -11.58 -10.10
C GLU A 133 -6.89 -11.17 -9.83
N THR A 134 -6.19 -10.77 -10.87
CA THR A 134 -4.80 -10.29 -10.76
C THR A 134 -4.64 -8.91 -11.38
N LYS A 135 -3.74 -8.13 -10.81
CA LYS A 135 -3.39 -6.80 -11.34
C LYS A 135 -1.89 -6.59 -11.17
N THR A 136 -1.25 -6.04 -12.19
CA THR A 136 0.18 -5.68 -12.14
C THR A 136 0.31 -4.16 -12.25
N ILE A 137 1.03 -3.57 -11.30
CA ILE A 137 1.33 -2.14 -11.28
C ILE A 137 2.84 -1.97 -11.41
N LYS A 138 3.28 -1.14 -12.34
CA LYS A 138 4.69 -0.78 -12.49
C LYS A 138 4.98 0.47 -11.67
N VAL A 139 6.03 0.42 -10.88
CA VAL A 139 6.49 1.57 -10.09
C VAL A 139 7.95 1.84 -10.42
N LEU A 140 8.24 3.06 -10.86
CA LEU A 140 9.61 3.51 -11.07
C LEU A 140 10.14 4.13 -9.79
N ILE A 141 11.27 3.64 -9.31
CA ILE A 141 11.95 4.18 -8.13
C ILE A 141 13.24 4.84 -8.57
N VAL A 142 13.39 6.10 -8.21
CA VAL A 142 14.61 6.89 -8.42
C VAL A 142 15.15 7.25 -7.04
N ARG A 143 16.36 6.83 -6.76
CA ARG A 143 17.05 7.14 -5.50
C ARG A 143 17.87 8.40 -5.61
#